data_fcd7c7b4af883d7f5876624d1b3cb6c1
#
_entry.id   fcd7c7b4af883d7f5876624d1b3cb6c1
#
_cell.length_a   1.000
_cell.length_b   1.000
_cell.length_c   1.000
_cell.angle_alpha   90.00
_cell.angle_beta   90.00
_cell.angle_gamma   90.00
#
_symmetry.space_group_name_H-M   'P 1'
#
loop_
_entity.id
_entity.type
_entity.pdbx_description
1 polymer ?
#
loop_
_entity_poly.entity_id
_entity_poly.type
_entity_poly.pdbx_seq_one_letter_code
_entity_poly.pdbx_strand_id
1 'polypeptide(L)'
;RIRAEAEDLAQLQRLDNGKPISETRALVASAAGTFQFFASACETLEETLTPSRGDYLTLSVYEPMGVVAAITPWNSPIASEAQKIAPALAGGNAVVVKPAEITPLLALELARIREEAGLPKGLISVLPGKGSVIGDLITRHPLVRRVSFTGGTSVGRHIAGIAADKFMPASLELGGKSPTMVLEDADLDH
;
A
#
# COMPACT_ATOMS: atom_id res chain seq x y z
N ARG A 1 -10.94 -1.90 14.36
CA ARG A 1 -11.92 -1.06 13.66
C ARG A 1 -12.32 -1.66 12.32
N ILE A 2 -11.43 -1.89 11.35
CA ILE A 2 -11.78 -2.48 10.03
C ILE A 2 -12.67 -3.73 10.17
N ARG A 3 -12.35 -4.66 11.09
CA ARG A 3 -13.20 -5.84 11.34
C ARG A 3 -14.57 -5.52 11.90
N ALA A 4 -14.70 -4.47 12.70
CA ALA A 4 -15.98 -4.06 13.28
C ALA A 4 -16.93 -3.45 12.23
N GLU A 5 -16.39 -2.87 11.19
CA GLU A 5 -17.11 -2.23 10.09
C GLU A 5 -17.01 -3.01 8.77
N ALA A 6 -16.67 -4.32 8.86
CA ALA A 6 -16.29 -5.11 7.69
C ALA A 6 -17.39 -5.20 6.63
N GLU A 7 -18.65 -5.35 7.02
CA GLU A 7 -19.77 -5.44 6.07
C GLU A 7 -20.01 -4.10 5.36
N ASP A 8 -20.00 -3.00 6.10
CA ASP A 8 -20.19 -1.65 5.52
C ASP A 8 -19.09 -1.30 4.52
N LEU A 9 -17.82 -1.61 4.86
CA LEU A 9 -16.69 -1.43 3.97
C LEU A 9 -16.78 -2.33 2.72
N ALA A 10 -17.25 -3.57 2.87
CA ALA A 10 -17.43 -4.47 1.75
C ALA A 10 -18.55 -3.99 0.81
N GLN A 11 -19.66 -3.51 1.34
CA GLN A 11 -20.75 -2.91 0.55
C GLN A 11 -20.29 -1.63 -0.15
N LEU A 12 -19.57 -0.76 0.55
CA LEU A 12 -19.02 0.45 -0.02
C LEU A 12 -18.10 0.13 -1.20
N GLN A 13 -17.16 -0.82 -1.04
CA GLN A 13 -16.28 -1.23 -2.13
C GLN A 13 -17.05 -1.82 -3.32
N ARG A 14 -18.09 -2.63 -3.06
CA ARG A 14 -18.96 -3.15 -4.11
C ARG A 14 -19.62 -2.05 -4.91
N LEU A 15 -20.11 -1.00 -4.24
CA LEU A 15 -20.73 0.15 -4.90
C LEU A 15 -19.72 0.99 -5.69
N ASP A 16 -18.50 1.13 -5.15
CA ASP A 16 -17.44 1.97 -5.72
C ASP A 16 -16.79 1.34 -6.96
N ASN A 17 -16.57 0.01 -6.98
CA ASN A 17 -15.82 -0.64 -8.06
C ASN A 17 -16.56 -1.79 -8.78
N GLY A 18 -17.80 -2.12 -8.39
CA GLY A 18 -18.62 -3.13 -9.05
C GLY A 18 -18.24 -4.60 -8.80
N LYS A 19 -17.33 -4.88 -7.85
CA LYS A 19 -16.95 -6.26 -7.54
C LYS A 19 -18.07 -7.04 -6.84
N PRO A 20 -18.14 -8.38 -7.03
CA PRO A 20 -19.03 -9.23 -6.25
C PRO A 20 -18.80 -9.07 -4.75
N ILE A 21 -19.89 -9.12 -3.97
CA ILE A 21 -19.83 -8.92 -2.51
C ILE A 21 -18.96 -9.97 -1.80
N SER A 22 -18.91 -11.19 -2.30
CA SER A 22 -18.05 -12.24 -1.77
C SER A 22 -16.57 -11.87 -1.86
N GLU A 23 -16.16 -11.27 -2.99
CA GLU A 23 -14.79 -10.80 -3.18
C GLU A 23 -14.49 -9.58 -2.30
N THR A 24 -15.40 -8.61 -2.21
CA THR A 24 -15.17 -7.41 -1.39
C THR A 24 -15.07 -7.74 0.09
N ARG A 25 -15.86 -8.69 0.60
CA ARG A 25 -15.72 -9.22 1.96
C ARG A 25 -14.34 -9.84 2.19
N ALA A 26 -13.86 -10.65 1.24
CA ALA A 26 -12.52 -11.26 1.33
C ALA A 26 -11.41 -10.18 1.32
N LEU A 27 -11.54 -9.14 0.50
CA LEU A 27 -10.58 -8.03 0.44
C LEU A 27 -10.54 -7.22 1.73
N VAL A 28 -11.69 -6.96 2.36
CA VAL A 28 -11.75 -6.28 3.67
C VAL A 28 -11.10 -7.13 4.76
N ALA A 29 -11.38 -8.44 4.77
CA ALA A 29 -10.75 -9.37 5.71
C ALA A 29 -9.23 -9.42 5.52
N SER A 30 -8.76 -9.46 4.27
CA SER A 30 -7.34 -9.40 3.91
C SER A 30 -6.69 -8.10 4.39
N ALA A 31 -7.33 -6.96 4.19
CA ALA A 31 -6.83 -5.67 4.66
C ALA A 31 -6.63 -5.65 6.18
N ALA A 32 -7.61 -6.12 6.93
CA ALA A 32 -7.52 -6.23 8.39
C ALA A 32 -6.40 -7.18 8.83
N GLY A 33 -6.23 -8.31 8.12
CA GLY A 33 -5.13 -9.26 8.34
C GLY A 33 -3.76 -8.63 8.07
N THR A 34 -3.64 -7.85 7.00
CA THR A 34 -2.39 -7.15 6.65
C THR A 34 -1.95 -6.18 7.75
N PHE A 35 -2.85 -5.35 8.26
CA PHE A 35 -2.53 -4.45 9.38
C PHE A 35 -2.12 -5.23 10.63
N GLN A 36 -2.81 -6.32 10.94
CA GLN A 36 -2.47 -7.16 12.09
C GLN A 36 -1.10 -7.82 11.93
N PHE A 37 -0.79 -8.34 10.75
CA PHE A 37 0.51 -8.95 10.45
C PHE A 37 1.66 -7.97 10.69
N PHE A 38 1.58 -6.77 10.13
CA PHE A 38 2.63 -5.78 10.27
C PHE A 38 2.73 -5.21 11.68
N ALA A 39 1.62 -5.10 12.42
CA ALA A 39 1.66 -4.76 13.85
C ALA A 39 2.44 -5.80 14.66
N SER A 40 2.18 -7.10 14.42
CA SER A 40 2.94 -8.17 15.09
C SER A 40 4.40 -8.23 14.64
N ALA A 41 4.68 -7.95 13.36
CA ALA A 41 6.04 -7.94 12.83
C ALA A 41 6.92 -6.86 13.49
N CYS A 42 6.35 -5.73 13.90
CA CYS A 42 7.09 -4.68 14.61
C CYS A 42 7.67 -5.17 15.94
N GLU A 43 6.99 -6.11 16.61
CA GLU A 43 7.44 -6.65 17.91
C GLU A 43 8.60 -7.64 17.77
N THR A 44 8.82 -8.16 16.56
CA THR A 44 9.83 -9.18 16.25
C THR A 44 10.94 -8.67 15.35
N LEU A 45 10.98 -7.36 15.08
CA LEU A 45 12.02 -6.77 14.26
C LEU A 45 13.36 -6.78 15.02
N GLU A 46 14.34 -7.47 14.47
CA GLU A 46 15.68 -7.56 15.04
C GLU A 46 16.66 -6.65 14.30
N GLU A 47 17.60 -6.08 15.05
CA GLU A 47 18.72 -5.30 14.53
C GLU A 47 20.02 -6.09 14.69
N THR A 48 20.99 -5.86 13.81
CA THR A 48 22.19 -6.66 13.78
C THR A 48 23.34 -5.99 14.55
N LEU A 49 23.90 -6.71 15.51
CA LEU A 49 25.17 -6.39 16.16
C LEU A 49 26.28 -7.22 15.53
N THR A 50 27.26 -6.56 14.91
CA THR A 50 28.44 -7.25 14.39
C THR A 50 29.48 -7.48 15.49
N PRO A 51 30.36 -8.48 15.37
CA PRO A 51 31.45 -8.66 16.31
C PRO A 51 32.32 -7.40 16.43
N SER A 52 32.65 -7.00 17.66
CA SER A 52 33.53 -5.88 17.95
C SER A 52 34.93 -6.13 17.37
N ARG A 53 35.55 -5.08 16.82
CA ARG A 53 36.91 -5.11 16.30
C ARG A 53 37.72 -4.01 16.99
N GLY A 54 38.62 -4.43 17.92
CA GLY A 54 39.34 -3.47 18.74
C GLY A 54 38.41 -2.61 19.58
N ASP A 55 38.59 -1.30 19.52
CA ASP A 55 37.84 -0.32 20.29
C ASP A 55 36.52 0.13 19.65
N TYR A 56 36.09 -0.54 18.56
CA TYR A 56 34.87 -0.18 17.82
C TYR A 56 33.71 -1.11 18.14
N LEU A 57 32.54 -0.51 18.44
CA LEU A 57 31.23 -1.17 18.45
C LEU A 57 30.51 -0.78 17.17
N THR A 58 30.14 -1.78 16.36
CA THR A 58 29.42 -1.56 15.10
C THR A 58 28.00 -2.11 15.22
N LEU A 59 27.04 -1.27 14.94
CA LEU A 59 25.60 -1.59 14.95
C LEU A 59 25.01 -1.35 13.56
N SER A 60 24.06 -2.20 13.16
CA SER A 60 23.18 -1.92 12.04
C SER A 60 21.78 -1.64 12.59
N VAL A 61 21.27 -0.45 12.34
CA VAL A 61 19.96 -0.01 12.81
C VAL A 61 19.07 0.37 11.63
N TYR A 62 17.78 0.10 11.76
CA TYR A 62 16.78 0.53 10.78
C TYR A 62 16.22 1.90 11.14
N GLU A 63 16.20 2.82 10.18
CA GLU A 63 15.63 4.15 10.35
C GLU A 63 14.47 4.38 9.37
N PRO A 64 13.42 5.14 9.76
CA PRO A 64 12.36 5.53 8.86
C PRO A 64 12.90 6.32 7.66
N MET A 65 12.39 6.05 6.47
CA MET A 65 12.72 6.83 5.27
C MET A 65 12.11 8.23 5.28
N GLY A 66 11.01 8.42 6.02
CA GLY A 66 10.26 9.66 6.14
C GLY A 66 8.87 9.54 5.54
N VAL A 67 8.63 10.12 4.35
CA VAL A 67 7.32 10.11 3.68
C VAL A 67 7.31 9.11 2.53
N VAL A 68 6.34 8.20 2.55
CA VAL A 68 6.09 7.22 1.49
C VAL A 68 4.87 7.62 0.68
N ALA A 69 5.01 7.70 -0.65
CA ALA A 69 3.89 7.83 -1.56
C ALA A 69 3.30 6.45 -1.86
N ALA A 70 2.02 6.26 -1.55
CA ALA A 70 1.25 5.05 -1.86
C ALA A 70 0.23 5.37 -2.96
N ILE A 71 0.45 4.87 -4.16
CA ILE A 71 -0.47 5.06 -5.30
C ILE A 71 -1.15 3.74 -5.59
N THR A 72 -2.48 3.69 -5.44
CA THR A 72 -3.26 2.45 -5.43
C THR A 72 -4.16 2.31 -6.66
N PRO A 73 -4.44 1.07 -7.09
CA PRO A 73 -5.29 0.78 -8.24
C PRO A 73 -6.77 0.78 -7.86
N TRP A 74 -7.64 0.71 -8.87
CA TRP A 74 -9.10 0.73 -8.73
C TRP A 74 -9.73 -0.64 -8.42
N ASN A 75 -9.04 -1.73 -8.76
CA ASN A 75 -9.64 -3.08 -8.73
C ASN A 75 -9.71 -3.72 -7.33
N SER A 76 -8.87 -3.29 -6.40
CA SER A 76 -8.84 -3.83 -5.03
C SER A 76 -8.44 -2.75 -4.02
N PRO A 77 -9.21 -1.64 -3.92
CA PRO A 77 -8.82 -0.45 -3.15
C PRO A 77 -8.33 -0.78 -1.75
N ILE A 78 -9.22 -1.26 -0.87
CA ILE A 78 -8.89 -1.45 0.56
C ILE A 78 -7.70 -2.38 0.80
N ALA A 79 -7.59 -3.47 0.05
CA ALA A 79 -6.48 -4.41 0.20
C ALA A 79 -5.16 -3.81 -0.29
N SER A 80 -5.17 -3.10 -1.43
CA SER A 80 -3.99 -2.44 -1.99
C SER A 80 -3.51 -1.31 -1.10
N GLU A 81 -4.42 -0.57 -0.50
CA GLU A 81 -4.11 0.48 0.47
C GLU A 81 -3.47 -0.10 1.73
N ALA A 82 -4.07 -1.16 2.30
CA ALA A 82 -3.52 -1.85 3.46
C ALA A 82 -2.11 -2.38 3.19
N GLN A 83 -1.87 -3.01 2.02
CA GLN A 83 -0.55 -3.54 1.62
C GLN A 83 0.54 -2.47 1.51
N LYS A 84 0.18 -1.21 1.30
CA LYS A 84 1.13 -0.11 1.21
C LYS A 84 1.24 0.69 2.51
N ILE A 85 0.11 0.91 3.17
CA ILE A 85 0.05 1.70 4.41
C ILE A 85 0.65 0.93 5.59
N ALA A 86 0.24 -0.33 5.79
CA ALA A 86 0.65 -1.09 6.97
C ALA A 86 2.17 -1.26 7.08
N PRO A 87 2.90 -1.74 6.05
CA PRO A 87 4.36 -1.85 6.14
C PRO A 87 5.07 -0.50 6.25
N ALA A 88 4.53 0.57 5.64
CA ALA A 88 5.12 1.89 5.75
C ALA A 88 5.02 2.44 7.18
N LEU A 89 3.86 2.29 7.83
CA LEU A 89 3.67 2.66 9.24
C LEU A 89 4.52 1.80 10.17
N ALA A 90 4.59 0.49 9.93
CA ALA A 90 5.42 -0.44 10.69
C ALA A 90 6.91 -0.05 10.65
N GLY A 91 7.38 0.46 9.50
CA GLY A 91 8.72 1.01 9.34
C GLY A 91 8.87 2.46 9.85
N GLY A 92 7.91 2.99 10.61
CA GLY A 92 7.97 4.32 11.23
C GLY A 92 7.75 5.49 10.25
N ASN A 93 7.20 5.25 9.06
CA ASN A 93 7.04 6.28 8.04
C ASN A 93 5.65 6.91 8.05
N ALA A 94 5.55 8.15 7.57
CA ALA A 94 4.29 8.75 7.17
C ALA A 94 3.92 8.35 5.73
N VAL A 95 2.63 8.31 5.42
CA VAL A 95 2.12 7.84 4.13
C VAL A 95 1.21 8.89 3.50
N VAL A 96 1.47 9.23 2.25
CA VAL A 96 0.56 9.98 1.40
C VAL A 96 -0.07 9.00 0.42
N VAL A 97 -1.36 8.78 0.55
CA VAL A 97 -2.13 7.85 -0.29
C VAL A 97 -2.79 8.61 -1.43
N LYS A 98 -2.52 8.20 -2.65
CA LYS A 98 -3.27 8.62 -3.84
C LYS A 98 -4.09 7.45 -4.34
N PRO A 99 -5.37 7.35 -4.01
CA PRO A 99 -6.24 6.32 -4.54
C PRO A 99 -6.49 6.49 -6.05
N ALA A 100 -6.97 5.44 -6.71
CA ALA A 100 -7.47 5.58 -8.06
C ALA A 100 -8.61 6.61 -8.09
N GLU A 101 -8.65 7.45 -9.12
CA GLU A 101 -9.62 8.56 -9.19
C GLU A 101 -11.07 8.10 -9.31
N ILE A 102 -11.29 6.90 -9.84
CA ILE A 102 -12.62 6.31 -10.02
C ILE A 102 -13.10 5.49 -8.82
N THR A 103 -12.23 5.19 -7.84
CA THR A 103 -12.58 4.41 -6.64
C THR A 103 -11.86 4.95 -5.40
N PRO A 104 -12.14 6.20 -4.98
CA PRO A 104 -11.44 6.83 -3.88
C PRO A 104 -12.06 6.57 -2.50
N LEU A 105 -13.28 6.02 -2.43
CA LEU A 105 -14.09 6.05 -1.20
C LEU A 105 -13.47 5.23 -0.08
N LEU A 106 -12.88 4.07 -0.38
CA LEU A 106 -12.26 3.21 0.64
C LEU A 106 -11.03 3.88 1.29
N ALA A 107 -10.26 4.63 0.52
CA ALA A 107 -9.11 5.37 1.06
C ALA A 107 -9.57 6.47 2.04
N LEU A 108 -10.68 7.14 1.73
CA LEU A 108 -11.27 8.16 2.60
C LEU A 108 -11.82 7.53 3.89
N GLU A 109 -12.48 6.36 3.80
CA GLU A 109 -12.95 5.62 4.97
C GLU A 109 -11.78 5.12 5.84
N LEU A 110 -10.71 4.63 5.25
CA LEU A 110 -9.50 4.28 6.00
C LEU A 110 -8.89 5.49 6.71
N ALA A 111 -8.97 6.69 6.11
CA ALA A 111 -8.55 7.92 6.76
C ALA A 111 -9.43 8.27 7.97
N ARG A 112 -10.76 8.03 7.91
CA ARG A 112 -11.67 8.17 9.05
C ARG A 112 -11.36 7.15 10.14
N ILE A 113 -11.29 5.87 9.77
CA ILE A 113 -11.00 4.75 10.69
C ILE A 113 -9.70 4.97 11.47
N ARG A 114 -8.65 5.53 10.84
CA ARG A 114 -7.39 5.82 11.51
C ARG A 114 -7.54 6.82 12.66
N GLU A 115 -8.36 7.86 12.46
CA GLU A 115 -8.62 8.87 13.50
C GLU A 115 -9.32 8.23 14.69
N GLU A 116 -10.33 7.42 14.44
CA GLU A 116 -11.05 6.66 15.47
C GLU A 116 -10.19 5.59 16.15
N ALA A 117 -9.18 5.08 15.48
CA ALA A 117 -8.20 4.15 16.04
C ALA A 117 -7.11 4.85 16.88
N GLY A 118 -7.12 6.20 16.92
CA GLY A 118 -6.17 6.97 17.71
C GLY A 118 -4.78 7.14 17.07
N LEU A 119 -4.64 6.90 15.76
CA LEU A 119 -3.37 7.20 15.08
C LEU A 119 -3.07 8.70 15.13
N PRO A 120 -1.82 9.10 15.40
CA PRO A 120 -1.41 10.49 15.36
C PRO A 120 -1.75 11.16 14.02
N LYS A 121 -2.21 12.41 14.10
CA LYS A 121 -2.50 13.20 12.92
C LYS A 121 -1.26 13.39 12.06
N GLY A 122 -1.43 13.33 10.74
CA GLY A 122 -0.34 13.52 9.77
C GLY A 122 0.40 12.25 9.36
N LEU A 123 0.20 11.11 10.04
CA LEU A 123 0.83 9.85 9.62
C LEU A 123 0.24 9.28 8.32
N ILE A 124 -1.04 9.47 8.07
CA ILE A 124 -1.68 9.09 6.82
C ILE A 124 -2.42 10.30 6.27
N SER A 125 -2.16 10.66 5.03
CA SER A 125 -2.89 11.68 4.28
C SER A 125 -3.44 11.08 3.01
N VAL A 126 -4.71 11.31 2.70
CA VAL A 126 -5.35 10.83 1.46
C VAL A 126 -5.58 12.00 0.53
N LEU A 127 -5.06 11.89 -0.69
CA LEU A 127 -5.15 12.92 -1.72
C LEU A 127 -5.83 12.33 -2.98
N PRO A 128 -7.17 12.35 -3.05
CA PRO A 128 -7.90 11.94 -4.24
C PRO A 128 -7.70 12.97 -5.37
N GLY A 129 -7.72 12.50 -6.61
CA GLY A 129 -7.62 13.36 -7.79
C GLY A 129 -6.94 12.67 -8.96
N LYS A 130 -6.81 13.43 -10.07
CA LYS A 130 -6.26 12.91 -11.33
C LYS A 130 -4.82 12.43 -11.16
N GLY A 131 -4.55 11.20 -11.64
CA GLY A 131 -3.23 10.58 -11.57
C GLY A 131 -2.15 11.41 -12.24
N SER A 132 -2.45 12.01 -13.39
CA SER A 132 -1.54 12.88 -14.16
C SER A 132 -1.18 14.20 -13.46
N VAL A 133 -1.93 14.59 -12.44
CA VAL A 133 -1.68 15.83 -11.67
C VAL A 133 -1.14 15.46 -10.29
N ILE A 134 -1.97 14.82 -9.47
CA ILE A 134 -1.62 14.50 -8.08
C ILE A 134 -0.49 13.47 -8.00
N GLY A 135 -0.51 12.44 -8.88
CA GLY A 135 0.52 11.41 -8.90
C GLY A 135 1.91 11.97 -9.18
N ASP A 136 2.03 12.83 -10.17
CA ASP A 136 3.29 13.51 -10.51
C ASP A 136 3.79 14.42 -9.37
N LEU A 137 2.89 15.26 -8.84
CA LEU A 137 3.23 16.18 -7.76
C LEU A 137 3.75 15.44 -6.53
N ILE A 138 3.07 14.36 -6.12
CA ILE A 138 3.50 13.53 -4.97
C ILE A 138 4.85 12.89 -5.26
N THR A 139 5.00 12.24 -6.42
CA THR A 139 6.24 11.51 -6.75
C THR A 139 7.44 12.44 -6.84
N ARG A 140 7.26 13.65 -7.38
CA ARG A 140 8.33 14.68 -7.49
C ARG A 140 8.60 15.42 -6.19
N HIS A 141 7.69 15.36 -5.23
CA HIS A 141 7.82 16.17 -4.01
C HIS A 141 9.12 15.86 -3.26
N PRO A 142 9.91 16.85 -2.83
CA PRO A 142 11.24 16.63 -2.24
C PRO A 142 11.21 15.84 -0.93
N LEU A 143 10.14 15.94 -0.15
CA LEU A 143 9.98 15.20 1.10
C LEU A 143 9.56 13.73 0.90
N VAL A 144 9.06 13.35 -0.28
CA VAL A 144 8.75 11.96 -0.59
C VAL A 144 10.04 11.20 -0.86
N ARG A 145 10.30 10.18 -0.08
CA ARG A 145 11.56 9.40 -0.07
C ARG A 145 11.39 7.98 -0.59
N ARG A 146 10.18 7.54 -0.81
CA ARG A 146 9.84 6.24 -1.41
C ARG A 146 8.51 6.33 -2.12
N VAL A 147 8.36 5.62 -3.23
CA VAL A 147 7.08 5.42 -3.90
C VAL A 147 6.72 3.94 -3.95
N SER A 148 5.47 3.61 -3.65
CA SER A 148 4.86 2.30 -3.85
C SER A 148 3.66 2.46 -4.77
N PHE A 149 3.77 1.95 -5.98
CA PHE A 149 2.78 2.10 -7.04
C PHE A 149 2.22 0.74 -7.46
N THR A 150 0.91 0.67 -7.68
CA THR A 150 0.26 -0.44 -8.39
C THR A 150 -0.63 0.13 -9.47
N GLY A 151 -0.44 -0.32 -10.72
CA GLY A 151 -1.21 0.16 -11.85
C GLY A 151 -0.63 -0.20 -13.21
N GLY A 152 -0.96 0.57 -14.24
CA GLY A 152 -0.54 0.31 -15.61
C GLY A 152 0.97 0.47 -15.83
N THR A 153 1.55 -0.38 -16.71
CA THR A 153 2.98 -0.41 -16.99
C THR A 153 3.53 0.92 -17.51
N SER A 154 2.77 1.65 -18.34
CA SER A 154 3.19 2.96 -18.87
C SER A 154 3.38 4.00 -17.77
N VAL A 155 2.43 4.06 -16.83
CA VAL A 155 2.50 4.95 -15.66
C VAL A 155 3.62 4.52 -14.73
N GLY A 156 3.79 3.21 -14.50
CA GLY A 156 4.89 2.69 -13.70
C GLY A 156 6.27 3.06 -14.27
N ARG A 157 6.44 3.00 -15.60
CA ARG A 157 7.67 3.45 -16.26
C ARG A 157 7.93 4.94 -16.04
N HIS A 158 6.90 5.77 -16.14
CA HIS A 158 6.99 7.21 -15.85
C HIS A 158 7.43 7.48 -14.40
N ILE A 159 6.79 6.81 -13.44
CA ILE A 159 7.15 6.90 -12.01
C ILE A 159 8.58 6.42 -11.77
N ALA A 160 9.00 5.32 -12.42
CA ALA A 160 10.37 4.81 -12.32
C ALA A 160 11.40 5.86 -12.78
N GLY A 161 11.12 6.58 -13.86
CA GLY A 161 11.97 7.67 -14.34
C GLY A 161 12.12 8.78 -13.29
N ILE A 162 11.02 9.24 -12.71
CA ILE A 162 11.06 10.25 -11.64
C ILE A 162 11.82 9.74 -10.41
N ALA A 163 11.62 8.48 -10.05
CA ALA A 163 12.30 7.88 -8.91
C ALA A 163 13.81 7.76 -9.15
N ALA A 164 14.23 7.42 -10.37
CA ALA A 164 15.64 7.37 -10.77
C ALA A 164 16.30 8.75 -10.67
N ASP A 165 15.66 9.80 -11.19
CA ASP A 165 16.16 11.18 -11.10
C ASP A 165 16.38 11.66 -9.66
N LYS A 166 15.63 11.11 -8.70
CA LYS A 166 15.70 11.43 -7.28
C LYS A 166 16.56 10.46 -6.46
N PHE A 167 17.09 9.41 -7.07
CA PHE A 167 17.70 8.26 -6.36
C PHE A 167 16.75 7.70 -5.29
N MET A 168 15.45 7.69 -5.57
CA MET A 168 14.39 7.29 -4.64
C MET A 168 13.99 5.83 -4.89
N PRO A 169 13.94 4.97 -3.86
CA PRO A 169 13.42 3.60 -4.00
C PRO A 169 11.97 3.60 -4.50
N ALA A 170 11.69 2.72 -5.46
CA ALA A 170 10.35 2.52 -6.02
C ALA A 170 9.98 1.02 -5.99
N SER A 171 8.79 0.72 -5.45
CA SER A 171 8.14 -0.59 -5.60
C SER A 171 7.02 -0.44 -6.63
N LEU A 172 7.09 -1.24 -7.70
CA LEU A 172 6.19 -1.12 -8.85
C LEU A 172 5.51 -2.47 -9.10
N GLU A 173 4.22 -2.52 -8.84
CA GLU A 173 3.35 -3.65 -9.19
C GLU A 173 2.59 -3.27 -10.46
N LEU A 174 2.88 -3.97 -11.54
CA LEU A 174 2.47 -3.58 -12.88
C LEU A 174 1.56 -4.62 -13.54
N GLY A 175 1.07 -4.30 -14.73
CA GLY A 175 0.23 -5.19 -15.50
C GLY A 175 0.97 -6.44 -15.97
N GLY A 176 0.23 -7.51 -16.09
CA GLY A 176 0.67 -8.78 -16.63
C GLY A 176 -0.48 -9.56 -17.25
N LYS A 177 -0.16 -10.64 -17.95
CA LYS A 177 -1.09 -11.62 -18.49
C LYS A 177 -0.55 -12.99 -18.13
N SER A 178 -1.00 -13.52 -16.99
CA SER A 178 -0.64 -14.87 -16.58
C SER A 178 -1.10 -15.89 -17.63
N PRO A 179 -0.24 -16.80 -18.07
CA PRO A 179 -0.67 -17.87 -18.99
C PRO A 179 -1.65 -18.79 -18.27
N THR A 180 -2.72 -19.15 -18.98
CA THR A 180 -3.64 -20.23 -18.58
C THR A 180 -3.48 -21.37 -19.56
N MET A 181 -3.19 -22.56 -19.05
CA MET A 181 -3.05 -23.76 -19.85
C MET A 181 -4.17 -24.73 -19.48
N VAL A 182 -4.99 -25.07 -20.46
CA VAL A 182 -6.04 -26.08 -20.33
C VAL A 182 -5.53 -27.37 -20.97
N LEU A 183 -5.36 -28.41 -20.17
CA LEU A 183 -4.89 -29.69 -20.64
C LEU A 183 -6.07 -30.51 -21.20
N GLU A 184 -5.75 -31.60 -21.95
CA GLU A 184 -6.74 -32.46 -22.63
C GLU A 184 -7.74 -33.10 -21.66
N ASP A 185 -7.32 -33.37 -20.43
CA ASP A 185 -8.09 -34.02 -19.36
C ASP A 185 -8.66 -33.03 -18.35
N ALA A 186 -8.68 -31.73 -18.65
CA ALA A 186 -9.23 -30.73 -17.74
C ALA A 186 -10.75 -30.89 -17.59
N ASP A 187 -11.25 -30.80 -16.36
CA ASP A 187 -12.68 -30.69 -16.09
C ASP A 187 -13.15 -29.27 -16.42
N LEU A 188 -13.94 -29.15 -17.49
CA LEU A 188 -14.45 -27.87 -18.00
C LEU A 188 -15.80 -27.47 -17.39
N ASP A 189 -16.42 -28.34 -16.56
CA ASP A 189 -17.72 -28.09 -15.93
C ASP A 189 -17.57 -27.45 -14.52
N HIS A 190 -16.35 -27.11 -14.13
CA HIS A 190 -16.01 -26.47 -12.86
C HIS A 190 -15.75 -24.98 -12.99
#